data_a64b236822c0fa37be54461e637c1eb4
#
_entry.id   a64b236822c0fa37be54461e637c1eb4
#
_cell.length_a   1.000
_cell.length_b   1.000
_cell.length_c   1.000
_cell.angle_alpha   90.00
_cell.angle_beta   90.00
_cell.angle_gamma   90.00
#
_symmetry.space_group_name_H-M   'P 1'
#
loop_
_entity.id
_entity.type
_entity.pdbx_description
1 polymer ?
#
loop_
_entity_poly.entity_id
_entity_poly.type
_entity_poly.pdbx_seq_one_letter_code
_entity_poly.pdbx_strand_id
1 'polypeptide(L)'
;MIQDLQSIDFEPVLEDSAVLNRLMVLATSTPAVESAWLAALATLERNAAHQIRQNISSTSPPADIDAILKHAADEDRHADQILAMRPVTVEQDTKHRALESKLCHLAQQFITAFFGNHELAAAKNKHSAYVHGALTIELFPFRIYSVYLKFSKLPAVLANLPSILRDEHEHLALGKKLLRALSAGDRLSTTRLRQIESDLCNRMALRMESVIQNFVHPSTKKEDFESVLYDSADLAIAWAFALSQAEENAAKEIIAVYQKNGIEPEPETAEHLRDELRHSKMISRSIAQERRSRMLASHSYAGHSYAGLERLCLRAMHLYQSRVFSMAYSNDLGAMQRYSIVSFLLETRVLRHYKSLSSSTAHIGLSHVLATILEDERRHVRSFTKKINAQFPDILFLRSLIAQEENHWEQMTKSLIKRSARKPEIAGQESQASYEKGFA
;
A
#
# COMPACT_ATOMS: atom_id res chain seq x y z
N MET A 1 -6.80 -15.37 34.37
CA MET A 1 -7.66 -14.63 33.43
C MET A 1 -7.91 -13.15 33.83
N ILE A 2 -7.52 -12.72 35.02
CA ILE A 2 -7.55 -11.30 35.45
C ILE A 2 -6.15 -10.64 35.34
N GLN A 3 -5.08 -11.41 35.23
CA GLN A 3 -3.70 -10.93 35.13
C GLN A 3 -3.32 -10.32 33.78
N ASP A 4 -4.05 -10.64 32.68
CA ASP A 4 -3.76 -10.07 31.34
C ASP A 4 -4.26 -8.63 31.14
N LEU A 5 -5.07 -8.10 32.05
CA LEU A 5 -5.59 -6.72 31.94
C LEU A 5 -4.65 -5.65 32.54
N GLN A 6 -3.66 -6.05 33.36
CA GLN A 6 -2.73 -5.10 33.99
C GLN A 6 -1.50 -4.78 33.12
N SER A 7 -1.26 -5.54 32.05
CA SER A 7 -0.10 -5.36 31.16
C SER A 7 -0.43 -4.71 29.81
N ILE A 8 -1.62 -4.14 29.60
CA ILE A 8 -1.85 -3.29 28.44
C ILE A 8 -1.23 -1.94 28.72
N ASP A 9 0.08 -1.91 28.62
CA ASP A 9 0.87 -0.69 28.68
C ASP A 9 0.69 0.06 27.36
N PHE A 10 -0.33 0.94 27.32
CA PHE A 10 -0.57 1.87 26.23
C PHE A 10 0.25 3.16 26.44
N GLU A 11 1.33 3.10 27.17
CA GLU A 11 2.25 4.20 27.16
C GLU A 11 2.89 4.29 25.77
N PRO A 12 2.88 5.47 25.15
CA PRO A 12 3.54 5.66 23.87
C PRO A 12 5.03 5.42 24.09
N VAL A 13 5.51 4.25 23.67
CA VAL A 13 6.94 4.01 23.57
C VAL A 13 7.45 4.94 22.49
N LEU A 14 8.08 6.03 22.89
CA LEU A 14 8.84 6.92 22.01
C LEU A 14 10.07 6.13 21.54
N GLU A 15 9.88 5.19 20.65
CA GLU A 15 10.98 4.56 19.92
C GLU A 15 11.66 5.67 19.13
N ASP A 16 12.95 5.87 19.38
CA ASP A 16 13.78 6.83 18.66
C ASP A 16 14.03 6.26 17.24
N SER A 17 13.00 6.40 16.39
CA SER A 17 13.03 5.88 15.03
C SER A 17 13.99 6.72 14.19
N ALA A 18 15.12 6.12 13.80
CA ALA A 18 16.08 6.74 12.90
C ALA A 18 15.41 7.23 11.59
N VAL A 19 14.37 6.55 11.13
CA VAL A 19 13.58 6.93 9.94
C VAL A 19 12.81 8.23 10.19
N LEU A 20 12.14 8.36 11.34
CA LEU A 20 11.41 9.57 11.69
C LEU A 20 12.34 10.76 11.90
N ASN A 21 13.48 10.57 12.55
CA ASN A 21 14.47 11.63 12.73
C ASN A 21 14.97 12.15 11.36
N ARG A 22 15.32 11.28 10.42
CA ARG A 22 15.74 11.71 9.07
C ARG A 22 14.62 12.43 8.33
N LEU A 23 13.39 11.91 8.41
CA LEU A 23 12.24 12.58 7.82
C LEU A 23 12.06 13.98 8.39
N MET A 24 12.16 14.17 9.73
CA MET A 24 11.98 15.49 10.34
C MET A 24 13.08 16.49 9.98
N VAL A 25 14.32 16.03 9.86
CA VAL A 25 15.42 16.88 9.33
C VAL A 25 15.07 17.41 7.93
N LEU A 26 14.53 16.57 7.07
CA LEU A 26 14.13 16.97 5.71
C LEU A 26 12.85 17.81 5.72
N ALA A 27 11.84 17.43 6.49
CA ALA A 27 10.57 18.14 6.58
C ALA A 27 10.73 19.58 7.08
N THR A 28 11.72 19.84 7.93
CA THR A 28 12.03 21.17 8.48
C THR A 28 13.19 21.89 7.75
N SER A 29 13.67 21.33 6.61
CA SER A 29 14.83 21.85 5.88
C SER A 29 14.62 23.24 5.25
N THR A 30 13.41 23.52 4.80
CA THR A 30 13.02 24.83 4.26
C THR A 30 11.58 25.16 4.62
N PRO A 31 11.20 26.46 4.68
CA PRO A 31 9.81 26.85 4.95
C PRO A 31 8.80 26.24 3.96
N ALA A 32 9.19 26.07 2.70
CA ALA A 32 8.33 25.47 1.67
C ALA A 32 8.06 23.99 1.95
N VAL A 33 9.09 23.23 2.31
CA VAL A 33 8.93 21.80 2.67
C VAL A 33 8.13 21.66 3.95
N GLU A 34 8.43 22.48 4.97
CA GLU A 34 7.71 22.44 6.24
C GLU A 34 6.22 22.84 6.09
N SER A 35 5.91 23.78 5.21
CA SER A 35 4.53 24.10 4.84
C SER A 35 3.80 22.90 4.22
N ALA A 36 4.43 22.19 3.28
CA ALA A 36 3.85 20.98 2.67
C ALA A 36 3.72 19.83 3.69
N TRP A 37 4.66 19.70 4.63
CA TRP A 37 4.59 18.76 5.74
C TRP A 37 3.40 19.04 6.66
N LEU A 38 3.19 20.29 7.07
CA LEU A 38 2.03 20.69 7.89
C LEU A 38 0.70 20.39 7.18
N ALA A 39 0.62 20.58 5.85
CA ALA A 39 -0.56 20.19 5.09
C ALA A 39 -0.80 18.66 5.13
N ALA A 40 0.27 17.87 5.09
CA ALA A 40 0.16 16.42 5.22
C ALA A 40 -0.33 16.00 6.61
N LEU A 41 0.18 16.63 7.69
CA LEU A 41 -0.31 16.38 9.05
C LEU A 41 -1.80 16.73 9.19
N ALA A 42 -2.23 17.90 8.70
CA ALA A 42 -3.63 18.27 8.70
C ALA A 42 -4.50 17.29 7.89
N THR A 43 -3.94 16.70 6.83
CA THR A 43 -4.63 15.66 6.06
C THR A 43 -4.80 14.37 6.87
N LEU A 44 -3.85 14.01 7.72
CA LEU A 44 -3.96 12.86 8.64
C LEU A 44 -5.15 13.06 9.59
N GLU A 45 -5.21 14.20 10.28
CA GLU A 45 -6.28 14.53 11.23
C GLU A 45 -7.66 14.51 10.56
N ARG A 46 -7.84 15.20 9.43
CA ARG A 46 -9.14 15.19 8.71
C ARG A 46 -9.58 13.81 8.26
N ASN A 47 -8.64 12.97 7.82
CA ASN A 47 -8.96 11.61 7.45
C ASN A 47 -9.27 10.74 8.68
N ALA A 48 -8.61 10.96 9.83
CA ALA A 48 -8.95 10.32 11.09
C ALA A 48 -10.38 10.70 11.51
N ALA A 49 -10.73 11.99 11.52
CA ALA A 49 -12.08 12.48 11.79
C ALA A 49 -13.14 11.81 10.89
N HIS A 50 -12.85 11.71 9.60
CA HIS A 50 -13.73 11.06 8.63
C HIS A 50 -13.93 9.57 8.93
N GLN A 51 -12.84 8.82 9.21
CA GLN A 51 -12.90 7.40 9.56
C GLN A 51 -13.66 7.16 10.87
N ILE A 52 -13.44 8.02 11.87
CA ILE A 52 -14.17 7.96 13.14
C ILE A 52 -15.68 8.05 12.89
N ARG A 53 -16.15 9.05 12.12
CA ARG A 53 -17.57 9.22 11.79
C ARG A 53 -18.15 8.04 11.00
N GLN A 54 -17.40 7.46 10.09
CA GLN A 54 -17.85 6.31 9.30
C GLN A 54 -18.04 5.03 10.14
N ASN A 55 -17.36 4.93 11.27
CA ASN A 55 -17.44 3.77 12.16
C ASN A 55 -18.49 3.93 13.26
N ILE A 56 -19.16 5.06 13.38
CA ILE A 56 -20.35 5.21 14.23
C ILE A 56 -21.46 4.32 13.67
N SER A 57 -22.09 3.54 14.51
CA SER A 57 -23.17 2.63 14.09
C SER A 57 -24.31 2.60 15.13
N SER A 58 -25.46 2.08 14.72
CA SER A 58 -26.59 1.82 15.62
C SER A 58 -26.27 0.82 16.75
N THR A 59 -25.14 0.12 16.67
CA THR A 59 -24.65 -0.78 17.73
C THR A 59 -23.77 -0.08 18.76
N SER A 60 -23.39 1.18 18.53
CA SER A 60 -22.64 1.97 19.52
C SER A 60 -23.57 2.36 20.68
N PRO A 61 -23.15 2.21 21.94
CA PRO A 61 -23.92 2.69 23.08
C PRO A 61 -24.21 4.19 22.94
N PRO A 62 -25.41 4.68 23.18
CA PRO A 62 -25.76 6.10 23.03
C PRO A 62 -24.85 7.04 23.84
N ALA A 63 -24.42 6.63 25.04
CA ALA A 63 -23.50 7.40 25.87
C ALA A 63 -22.09 7.55 25.27
N ASP A 64 -21.70 6.67 24.37
CA ASP A 64 -20.39 6.69 23.72
C ASP A 64 -20.42 7.52 22.43
N ILE A 65 -21.60 7.65 21.78
CA ILE A 65 -21.75 8.36 20.50
C ILE A 65 -21.32 9.83 20.62
N ASP A 66 -21.74 10.52 21.68
CA ASP A 66 -21.38 11.93 21.89
C ASP A 66 -19.87 12.09 22.09
N ALA A 67 -19.25 11.19 22.85
CA ALA A 67 -17.79 11.18 23.04
C ALA A 67 -17.03 10.91 21.75
N ILE A 68 -17.53 9.98 20.91
CA ILE A 68 -16.96 9.65 19.58
C ILE A 68 -17.11 10.84 18.62
N LEU A 69 -18.25 11.52 18.63
CA LEU A 69 -18.49 12.70 17.80
C LEU A 69 -17.62 13.88 18.25
N LYS A 70 -17.43 14.05 19.55
CA LYS A 70 -16.49 15.04 20.10
C LYS A 70 -15.08 14.76 19.64
N HIS A 71 -14.61 13.51 19.75
CA HIS A 71 -13.30 13.08 19.25
C HIS A 71 -13.12 13.46 17.77
N ALA A 72 -14.09 13.09 16.91
CA ALA A 72 -14.01 13.45 15.48
C ALA A 72 -14.03 14.97 15.23
N ALA A 73 -14.67 15.76 16.08
CA ALA A 73 -14.67 17.22 15.99
C ALA A 73 -13.32 17.81 16.45
N ASP A 74 -12.70 17.20 17.45
CA ASP A 74 -11.35 17.57 17.89
C ASP A 74 -10.31 17.34 16.79
N GLU A 75 -10.37 16.20 16.05
CA GLU A 75 -9.50 15.92 14.90
C GLU A 75 -9.65 16.96 13.77
N ASP A 76 -10.88 17.38 13.43
CA ASP A 76 -11.08 18.47 12.46
C ASP A 76 -10.47 19.79 12.96
N ARG A 77 -10.63 20.09 14.24
CA ARG A 77 -10.05 21.29 14.86
C ARG A 77 -8.50 21.22 14.85
N HIS A 78 -7.90 20.07 15.15
CA HIS A 78 -6.45 19.86 15.05
C HIS A 78 -5.96 20.12 13.62
N ALA A 79 -6.67 19.60 12.60
CA ALA A 79 -6.34 19.86 11.20
C ALA A 79 -6.31 21.37 10.88
N ASP A 80 -7.32 22.12 11.33
CA ASP A 80 -7.39 23.56 11.09
C ASP A 80 -6.29 24.33 11.85
N GLN A 81 -5.99 23.94 13.10
CA GLN A 81 -4.89 24.50 13.88
C GLN A 81 -3.53 24.24 13.22
N ILE A 82 -3.30 23.00 12.72
CA ILE A 82 -2.06 22.65 12.02
C ILE A 82 -1.90 23.46 10.74
N LEU A 83 -2.96 23.64 9.95
CA LEU A 83 -2.91 24.51 8.76
C LEU A 83 -2.60 25.96 9.09
N ALA A 84 -3.11 26.48 10.22
CA ALA A 84 -2.84 27.84 10.69
C ALA A 84 -1.38 28.05 11.12
N MET A 85 -0.61 26.97 11.41
CA MET A 85 0.82 27.05 11.73
C MET A 85 1.71 27.23 10.49
N ARG A 86 1.15 27.10 9.28
CA ARG A 86 1.94 27.22 8.02
C ARG A 86 2.56 28.60 7.87
N PRO A 87 3.81 28.68 7.38
CA PRO A 87 4.46 29.95 7.09
C PRO A 87 3.70 30.74 6.01
N VAL A 88 3.35 31.98 6.29
CA VAL A 88 2.58 32.86 5.38
C VAL A 88 3.37 33.26 4.13
N THR A 89 4.70 33.23 4.19
CA THR A 89 5.62 33.74 3.16
C THR A 89 5.98 32.72 2.08
N VAL A 90 5.38 31.53 2.07
CA VAL A 90 5.71 30.50 1.10
C VAL A 90 4.97 30.78 -0.21
N GLU A 91 5.74 31.10 -1.26
CA GLU A 91 5.22 31.17 -2.62
C GLU A 91 4.80 29.78 -3.10
N GLN A 92 3.52 29.60 -3.38
CA GLN A 92 2.95 28.33 -3.83
C GLN A 92 3.10 28.16 -5.35
N ASP A 93 4.33 27.91 -5.80
CA ASP A 93 4.60 27.56 -7.18
C ASP A 93 4.07 26.14 -7.52
N THR A 94 4.15 25.77 -8.80
CA THR A 94 3.69 24.46 -9.28
C THR A 94 4.45 23.30 -8.62
N LYS A 95 5.74 23.46 -8.31
CA LYS A 95 6.58 22.42 -7.68
C LYS A 95 6.18 22.22 -6.22
N HIS A 96 5.95 23.31 -5.49
CA HIS A 96 5.49 23.23 -4.10
C HIS A 96 4.12 22.57 -4.00
N ARG A 97 3.17 22.94 -4.86
CA ARG A 97 1.84 22.29 -4.92
C ARG A 97 1.94 20.81 -5.24
N ALA A 98 2.85 20.41 -6.13
CA ALA A 98 3.08 19.00 -6.43
C ALA A 98 3.68 18.23 -5.23
N LEU A 99 4.61 18.83 -4.48
CA LEU A 99 5.14 18.27 -3.23
C LEU A 99 4.03 18.09 -2.21
N GLU A 100 3.27 19.16 -1.92
CA GLU A 100 2.16 19.13 -0.97
C GLU A 100 1.15 18.04 -1.31
N SER A 101 0.72 17.98 -2.57
CA SER A 101 -0.22 16.96 -3.06
C SER A 101 0.31 15.53 -2.84
N LYS A 102 1.59 15.28 -3.11
CA LYS A 102 2.20 13.96 -2.90
C LYS A 102 2.26 13.61 -1.40
N LEU A 103 2.65 14.54 -0.53
CA LEU A 103 2.71 14.28 0.91
C LEU A 103 1.32 14.06 1.52
N CYS A 104 0.34 14.88 1.15
CA CYS A 104 -1.06 14.70 1.57
C CYS A 104 -1.62 13.36 1.11
N HIS A 105 -1.30 12.93 -0.11
CA HIS A 105 -1.72 11.63 -0.62
C HIS A 105 -1.13 10.47 0.19
N LEU A 106 0.15 10.53 0.56
CA LEU A 106 0.79 9.51 1.41
C LEU A 106 0.15 9.47 2.80
N ALA A 107 -0.16 10.63 3.38
CA ALA A 107 -0.87 10.74 4.65
C ALA A 107 -2.25 10.08 4.59
N GLN A 108 -3.03 10.37 3.55
CA GLN A 108 -4.32 9.74 3.30
C GLN A 108 -4.21 8.22 3.15
N GLN A 109 -3.22 7.74 2.40
CA GLN A 109 -2.98 6.30 2.21
C GLN A 109 -2.70 5.60 3.53
N PHE A 110 -1.92 6.21 4.42
CA PHE A 110 -1.63 5.63 5.74
C PHE A 110 -2.91 5.39 6.53
N ILE A 111 -3.75 6.41 6.70
CA ILE A 111 -5.03 6.29 7.43
C ILE A 111 -5.93 5.26 6.76
N THR A 112 -6.08 5.32 5.44
CA THR A 112 -6.91 4.38 4.69
C THR A 112 -6.43 2.93 4.85
N ALA A 113 -5.11 2.70 4.75
CA ALA A 113 -4.53 1.36 4.91
C ALA A 113 -4.68 0.85 6.34
N PHE A 114 -4.53 1.72 7.33
CA PHE A 114 -4.70 1.35 8.73
C PHE A 114 -6.15 0.96 9.03
N PHE A 115 -7.14 1.79 8.73
CA PHE A 115 -8.55 1.47 9.00
C PHE A 115 -9.10 0.34 8.12
N GLY A 116 -8.50 0.06 7.00
CA GLY A 116 -8.89 -1.04 6.11
C GLY A 116 -8.13 -2.33 6.31
N ASN A 117 -7.27 -2.44 7.33
CA ASN A 117 -6.51 -3.65 7.57
C ASN A 117 -7.40 -4.83 7.97
N HIS A 118 -6.89 -6.04 7.78
CA HIS A 118 -7.63 -7.27 8.00
C HIS A 118 -7.99 -7.53 9.47
N GLU A 119 -7.20 -7.04 10.43
CA GLU A 119 -7.49 -7.19 11.85
C GLU A 119 -8.72 -6.36 12.24
N LEU A 120 -8.79 -5.09 11.82
CA LEU A 120 -9.98 -4.26 12.06
C LEU A 120 -11.20 -4.79 11.29
N ALA A 121 -10.98 -5.32 10.06
CA ALA A 121 -12.06 -5.95 9.28
C ALA A 121 -12.60 -7.23 9.92
N ALA A 122 -11.85 -7.87 10.82
CA ALA A 122 -12.29 -9.04 11.59
C ALA A 122 -13.14 -8.67 12.82
N ALA A 123 -13.28 -7.38 13.14
CA ALA A 123 -14.13 -6.94 14.25
C ALA A 123 -15.59 -7.36 14.04
N LYS A 124 -16.24 -7.83 15.08
CA LYS A 124 -17.63 -8.31 15.01
C LYS A 124 -18.64 -7.21 14.64
N ASN A 125 -18.31 -5.96 15.00
CA ASN A 125 -19.16 -4.82 14.74
C ASN A 125 -18.32 -3.54 14.58
N LYS A 126 -18.93 -2.48 14.03
CA LYS A 126 -18.27 -1.20 13.79
C LYS A 126 -17.80 -0.50 15.06
N HIS A 127 -18.53 -0.63 16.17
CA HIS A 127 -18.13 -0.04 17.45
C HIS A 127 -16.81 -0.64 17.95
N SER A 128 -16.69 -1.97 17.93
CA SER A 128 -15.43 -2.65 18.28
C SER A 128 -14.29 -2.24 17.33
N ALA A 129 -14.54 -2.17 16.02
CA ALA A 129 -13.55 -1.70 15.05
C ALA A 129 -13.10 -0.26 15.35
N TYR A 130 -14.04 0.64 15.69
CA TYR A 130 -13.72 2.00 16.09
C TYR A 130 -12.84 2.04 17.35
N VAL A 131 -13.27 1.36 18.42
CA VAL A 131 -12.53 1.40 19.70
C VAL A 131 -11.09 0.95 19.53
N HIS A 132 -10.86 -0.14 18.80
CA HIS A 132 -9.51 -0.63 18.54
C HIS A 132 -8.75 0.24 17.54
N GLY A 133 -9.41 0.72 16.50
CA GLY A 133 -8.81 1.58 15.47
C GLY A 133 -8.39 2.92 16.05
N ALA A 134 -9.31 3.62 16.70
CA ALA A 134 -9.06 4.91 17.31
C ALA A 134 -7.96 4.82 18.37
N LEU A 135 -8.08 3.90 19.33
CA LEU A 135 -7.05 3.75 20.36
C LEU A 135 -5.64 3.49 19.80
N THR A 136 -5.55 2.76 18.70
CA THR A 136 -4.23 2.43 18.11
C THR A 136 -3.70 3.59 17.29
N ILE A 137 -4.55 4.28 16.52
CA ILE A 137 -4.10 5.38 15.67
C ILE A 137 -3.64 6.59 16.48
N GLU A 138 -4.21 6.83 17.67
CA GLU A 138 -3.79 7.89 18.57
C GLU A 138 -2.33 7.76 19.08
N LEU A 139 -1.70 6.61 18.89
CA LEU A 139 -0.27 6.46 19.14
C LEU A 139 0.59 7.19 18.10
N PHE A 140 0.04 7.41 16.90
CA PHE A 140 0.73 8.08 15.80
C PHE A 140 1.08 9.55 16.12
N PRO A 141 0.15 10.43 16.57
CA PRO A 141 0.45 11.79 16.93
C PRO A 141 1.58 11.90 17.97
N PHE A 142 1.57 11.06 19.02
CA PHE A 142 2.66 11.07 20.00
C PHE A 142 4.01 10.81 19.36
N ARG A 143 4.08 9.87 18.45
CA ARG A 143 5.33 9.48 17.77
C ARG A 143 5.82 10.59 16.84
N ILE A 144 4.94 11.10 16.00
CA ILE A 144 5.29 12.08 14.97
C ILE A 144 5.47 13.48 15.57
N TYR A 145 4.52 13.96 16.37
CA TYR A 145 4.55 15.33 16.89
C TYR A 145 5.65 15.54 17.91
N SER A 146 5.93 14.52 18.75
CA SER A 146 7.05 14.60 19.70
C SER A 146 8.41 14.70 19.01
N VAL A 147 8.60 13.98 17.89
CA VAL A 147 9.82 14.08 17.09
C VAL A 147 9.84 15.42 16.35
N TYR A 148 8.73 15.82 15.71
CA TYR A 148 8.64 17.07 14.95
C TYR A 148 8.97 18.30 15.81
N LEU A 149 8.48 18.36 17.05
CA LEU A 149 8.81 19.44 17.99
C LEU A 149 10.30 19.59 18.30
N LYS A 150 11.10 18.51 18.17
CA LYS A 150 12.56 18.58 18.36
C LYS A 150 13.28 19.29 17.21
N PHE A 151 12.70 19.30 16.00
CA PHE A 151 13.34 19.78 14.79
C PHE A 151 12.75 21.09 14.25
N SER A 152 11.45 21.34 14.44
CA SER A 152 10.80 22.57 13.96
C SER A 152 11.34 23.80 14.69
N LYS A 153 11.55 24.87 13.91
CA LYS A 153 11.93 26.20 14.39
C LYS A 153 10.80 27.22 14.21
N LEU A 154 9.63 26.77 13.70
CA LEU A 154 8.48 27.65 13.50
C LEU A 154 7.86 28.02 14.85
N PRO A 155 7.81 29.34 15.22
CA PRO A 155 7.21 29.77 16.48
C PRO A 155 5.76 29.29 16.64
N ALA A 156 4.98 29.29 15.55
CA ALA A 156 3.60 28.82 15.56
C ALA A 156 3.48 27.33 15.92
N VAL A 157 4.40 26.48 15.44
CA VAL A 157 4.46 25.05 15.79
C VAL A 157 4.80 24.87 17.26
N LEU A 158 5.86 25.53 17.74
CA LEU A 158 6.30 25.44 19.13
C LEU A 158 5.25 25.93 20.13
N ALA A 159 4.42 26.91 19.72
CA ALA A 159 3.35 27.45 20.57
C ALA A 159 2.10 26.59 20.60
N ASN A 160 1.70 25.95 19.49
CA ASN A 160 0.37 25.35 19.35
C ASN A 160 0.38 23.82 19.35
N LEU A 161 1.38 23.15 18.79
CA LEU A 161 1.42 21.69 18.70
C LEU A 161 1.40 20.99 20.09
N PRO A 162 2.00 21.53 21.16
CA PRO A 162 1.88 20.94 22.50
C PRO A 162 0.44 20.90 23.04
N SER A 163 -0.46 21.79 22.58
CA SER A 163 -1.87 21.74 22.99
C SER A 163 -2.60 20.58 22.31
N ILE A 164 -2.31 20.34 21.03
CA ILE A 164 -2.84 19.17 20.30
C ILE A 164 -2.40 17.89 21.00
N LEU A 165 -1.11 17.74 21.34
CA LEU A 165 -0.61 16.57 22.07
C LEU A 165 -1.32 16.31 23.39
N ARG A 166 -1.80 17.35 24.09
CA ARG A 166 -2.61 17.17 25.32
C ARG A 166 -3.98 16.58 25.01
N ASP A 167 -4.62 17.05 23.94
CA ASP A 167 -5.92 16.53 23.52
C ASP A 167 -5.81 15.06 23.12
N GLU A 168 -4.70 14.66 22.44
CA GLU A 168 -4.42 13.25 22.11
C GLU A 168 -4.30 12.36 23.36
N HIS A 169 -3.81 12.89 24.48
CA HIS A 169 -3.85 12.16 25.75
C HIS A 169 -5.29 11.87 26.23
N GLU A 170 -6.20 12.83 26.02
CA GLU A 170 -7.61 12.65 26.37
C GLU A 170 -8.25 11.58 25.44
N HIS A 171 -7.93 11.60 24.14
CA HIS A 171 -8.38 10.58 23.17
C HIS A 171 -7.90 9.19 23.56
N LEU A 172 -6.62 9.04 23.93
CA LEU A 172 -6.12 7.75 24.45
C LEU A 172 -6.83 7.30 25.71
N ALA A 173 -7.13 8.23 26.64
CA ALA A 173 -7.86 7.89 27.86
C ALA A 173 -9.29 7.43 27.54
N LEU A 174 -9.97 8.09 26.60
CA LEU A 174 -11.27 7.69 26.10
C LEU A 174 -11.20 6.29 25.46
N GLY A 175 -10.27 6.05 24.56
CA GLY A 175 -10.08 4.76 23.92
C GLY A 175 -9.85 3.62 24.92
N LYS A 176 -9.01 3.86 25.96
CA LYS A 176 -8.77 2.91 27.06
C LYS A 176 -10.06 2.61 27.85
N LYS A 177 -10.88 3.62 28.11
CA LYS A 177 -12.18 3.46 28.79
C LYS A 177 -13.13 2.60 27.96
N LEU A 178 -13.28 2.91 26.68
CA LEU A 178 -14.16 2.17 25.76
C LEU A 178 -13.67 0.73 25.56
N LEU A 179 -12.36 0.50 25.45
CA LEU A 179 -11.79 -0.86 25.33
C LEU A 179 -12.10 -1.73 26.54
N ARG A 180 -12.06 -1.15 27.76
CA ARG A 180 -12.42 -1.90 28.97
C ARG A 180 -13.89 -2.30 29.01
N ALA A 181 -14.76 -1.48 28.40
CA ALA A 181 -16.19 -1.75 28.31
C ALA A 181 -16.55 -2.83 27.27
N LEU A 182 -15.66 -3.13 26.30
CA LEU A 182 -15.89 -4.19 25.34
C LEU A 182 -15.93 -5.57 25.99
N SER A 183 -16.85 -6.44 25.50
CA SER A 183 -16.89 -7.84 25.90
C SER A 183 -15.60 -8.58 25.47
N ALA A 184 -15.25 -9.65 26.17
CA ALA A 184 -14.07 -10.45 25.82
C ALA A 184 -14.12 -10.97 24.36
N GLY A 185 -15.32 -11.28 23.87
CA GLY A 185 -15.53 -11.75 22.51
C GLY A 185 -15.46 -10.69 21.42
N ASP A 186 -15.44 -9.39 21.78
CA ASP A 186 -15.34 -8.25 20.85
C ASP A 186 -13.92 -7.64 20.83
N ARG A 187 -12.99 -8.19 21.60
CA ARG A 187 -11.62 -7.70 21.67
C ARG A 187 -10.76 -8.29 20.56
N LEU A 188 -10.03 -7.41 19.89
CA LEU A 188 -8.99 -7.75 18.89
C LEU A 188 -7.60 -7.77 19.55
N SER A 189 -6.62 -8.30 18.83
CA SER A 189 -5.23 -8.28 19.27
C SER A 189 -4.64 -6.86 19.16
N THR A 190 -4.52 -6.17 20.27
CA THR A 190 -3.93 -4.82 20.33
C THR A 190 -2.45 -4.82 19.92
N THR A 191 -1.69 -5.86 20.28
CA THR A 191 -0.29 -6.03 19.88
C THR A 191 -0.15 -6.09 18.36
N ARG A 192 -1.02 -6.85 17.68
CA ARG A 192 -1.00 -6.99 16.23
C ARG A 192 -1.41 -5.69 15.52
N LEU A 193 -2.40 -4.98 16.04
CA LEU A 193 -2.79 -3.67 15.51
C LEU A 193 -1.69 -2.63 15.66
N ARG A 194 -0.98 -2.60 16.80
CA ARG A 194 0.20 -1.75 17.01
C ARG A 194 1.32 -2.06 16.03
N GLN A 195 1.58 -3.35 15.77
CA GLN A 195 2.58 -3.74 14.78
C GLN A 195 2.20 -3.25 13.38
N ILE A 196 0.94 -3.42 12.96
CA ILE A 196 0.44 -2.93 11.67
C ILE A 196 0.58 -1.41 11.59
N GLU A 197 0.16 -0.67 12.62
CA GLU A 197 0.29 0.78 12.68
C GLU A 197 1.75 1.22 12.54
N SER A 198 2.66 0.62 13.33
CA SER A 198 4.09 0.93 13.30
C SER A 198 4.72 0.65 11.92
N ASP A 199 4.41 -0.47 11.30
CA ASP A 199 4.87 -0.82 9.96
C ASP A 199 4.38 0.16 8.90
N LEU A 200 3.09 0.52 8.95
CA LEU A 200 2.50 1.50 8.03
C LEU A 200 3.09 2.89 8.24
N CYS A 201 3.28 3.31 9.49
CA CYS A 201 3.92 4.59 9.83
C CYS A 201 5.36 4.65 9.29
N ASN A 202 6.17 3.62 9.52
CA ASN A 202 7.55 3.55 9.00
C ASN A 202 7.58 3.58 7.47
N ARG A 203 6.67 2.90 6.80
CA ARG A 203 6.55 2.93 5.33
C ARG A 203 6.15 4.31 4.83
N MET A 204 5.16 4.95 5.46
CA MET A 204 4.79 6.33 5.13
C MET A 204 5.99 7.26 5.30
N ALA A 205 6.70 7.18 6.41
CA ALA A 205 7.85 8.03 6.71
C ALA A 205 8.98 7.87 5.66
N LEU A 206 9.32 6.63 5.28
CA LEU A 206 10.31 6.36 4.22
C LEU A 206 9.87 6.93 2.86
N ARG A 207 8.57 6.90 2.56
CA ARG A 207 8.04 7.45 1.30
C ARG A 207 8.08 8.98 1.29
N MET A 208 7.65 9.61 2.39
CA MET A 208 7.73 11.05 2.53
C MET A 208 9.17 11.54 2.49
N GLU A 209 10.11 10.83 3.15
CA GLU A 209 11.56 11.06 3.05
C GLU A 209 12.02 11.09 1.58
N SER A 210 11.68 10.06 0.81
CA SER A 210 12.04 9.95 -0.61
C SER A 210 11.43 11.07 -1.47
N VAL A 211 10.14 11.41 -1.24
CA VAL A 211 9.47 12.50 -1.97
C VAL A 211 10.15 13.85 -1.71
N ILE A 212 10.47 14.14 -0.44
CA ILE A 212 11.13 15.39 -0.05
C ILE A 212 12.56 15.43 -0.59
N GLN A 213 13.33 14.33 -0.49
CA GLN A 213 14.67 14.25 -1.06
C GLN A 213 14.68 14.53 -2.55
N ASN A 214 13.76 13.96 -3.31
CA ASN A 214 13.63 14.21 -4.75
C ASN A 214 13.20 15.65 -5.07
N PHE A 215 12.47 16.31 -4.18
CA PHE A 215 12.13 17.73 -4.32
C PHE A 215 13.34 18.64 -4.04
N VAL A 216 14.08 18.38 -2.98
CA VAL A 216 15.23 19.18 -2.54
C VAL A 216 16.46 18.92 -3.44
N HIS A 217 16.65 17.66 -3.85
CA HIS A 217 17.77 17.21 -4.67
C HIS A 217 17.25 16.45 -5.90
N PRO A 218 16.74 17.15 -6.93
CA PRO A 218 16.27 16.50 -8.15
C PRO A 218 17.38 15.67 -8.77
N SER A 219 17.27 14.34 -8.69
CA SER A 219 18.27 13.46 -9.27
C SER A 219 18.00 13.25 -10.77
N THR A 220 19.08 13.22 -11.58
CA THR A 220 19.06 12.83 -13.00
C THR A 220 19.00 11.30 -13.16
N LYS A 221 18.42 10.56 -12.21
CA LYS A 221 18.38 9.10 -12.27
C LYS A 221 17.61 8.63 -13.49
N LYS A 222 18.21 7.66 -14.19
CA LYS A 222 17.55 6.89 -15.24
C LYS A 222 16.26 6.31 -14.68
N GLU A 223 15.12 6.64 -15.31
CA GLU A 223 13.81 6.12 -14.91
C GLU A 223 13.82 4.59 -15.00
N ASP A 224 13.87 3.92 -13.86
CA ASP A 224 13.54 2.50 -13.78
C ASP A 224 12.02 2.30 -13.62
N PHE A 225 11.55 1.10 -13.83
CA PHE A 225 10.11 0.80 -13.81
C PHE A 225 9.48 1.07 -12.45
N GLU A 226 10.17 0.75 -11.38
CA GLU A 226 9.72 0.95 -10.00
C GLU A 226 9.60 2.45 -9.66
N SER A 227 10.53 3.25 -10.16
CA SER A 227 10.48 4.72 -10.02
C SER A 227 9.28 5.32 -10.73
N VAL A 228 8.96 4.85 -11.93
CA VAL A 228 7.78 5.30 -12.69
C VAL A 228 6.48 4.89 -11.98
N LEU A 229 6.41 3.68 -11.41
CA LEU A 229 5.27 3.25 -10.60
C LEU A 229 5.15 4.08 -9.32
N TYR A 230 6.28 4.50 -8.75
CA TYR A 230 6.29 5.38 -7.58
C TYR A 230 5.70 6.76 -7.91
N ASP A 231 6.07 7.33 -9.03
CA ASP A 231 5.66 8.67 -9.45
C ASP A 231 4.26 8.73 -10.05
N SER A 232 3.73 7.62 -10.56
CA SER A 232 2.41 7.52 -11.16
C SER A 232 1.49 6.59 -10.37
N ALA A 233 0.70 7.19 -9.49
CA ALA A 233 -0.24 6.44 -8.67
C ALA A 233 -1.30 5.69 -9.50
N ASP A 234 -1.72 6.22 -10.64
CA ASP A 234 -2.70 5.57 -11.52
C ASP A 234 -2.09 4.35 -12.22
N LEU A 235 -0.85 4.46 -12.67
CA LEU A 235 -0.13 3.33 -13.25
C LEU A 235 0.15 2.26 -12.19
N ALA A 236 0.50 2.66 -10.96
CA ALA A 236 0.72 1.71 -9.86
C ALA A 236 -0.54 0.90 -9.51
N ILE A 237 -1.72 1.54 -9.48
CA ILE A 237 -2.99 0.84 -9.27
C ILE A 237 -3.30 -0.10 -10.44
N ALA A 238 -3.12 0.36 -11.67
CA ALA A 238 -3.35 -0.45 -12.86
C ALA A 238 -2.37 -1.64 -12.93
N TRP A 239 -1.13 -1.43 -12.52
CA TRP A 239 -0.13 -2.49 -12.42
C TRP A 239 -0.46 -3.49 -11.31
N ALA A 240 -0.85 -3.01 -10.12
CA ALA A 240 -1.31 -3.89 -9.04
C ALA A 240 -2.51 -4.74 -9.46
N PHE A 241 -3.43 -4.19 -10.26
CA PHE A 241 -4.51 -4.97 -10.84
C PHE A 241 -3.99 -6.09 -11.76
N ALA A 242 -3.00 -5.79 -12.61
CA ALA A 242 -2.38 -6.82 -13.45
C ALA A 242 -1.66 -7.90 -12.62
N LEU A 243 -1.00 -7.53 -11.53
CA LEU A 243 -0.40 -8.48 -10.58
C LEU A 243 -1.46 -9.39 -9.94
N SER A 244 -2.55 -8.82 -9.43
CA SER A 244 -3.65 -9.62 -8.85
C SER A 244 -4.23 -10.64 -9.84
N GLN A 245 -4.34 -10.26 -11.12
CA GLN A 245 -4.79 -11.18 -12.17
C GLN A 245 -3.72 -12.24 -12.53
N ALA A 246 -2.42 -11.89 -12.43
CA ALA A 246 -1.32 -12.82 -12.63
C ALA A 246 -1.32 -13.93 -11.56
N GLU A 247 -1.51 -13.60 -10.28
CA GLU A 247 -1.66 -14.55 -9.17
C GLU A 247 -2.86 -15.50 -9.40
N GLU A 248 -4.03 -14.96 -9.76
CA GLU A 248 -5.21 -15.77 -10.08
C GLU A 248 -4.98 -16.71 -11.28
N ASN A 249 -4.25 -16.24 -12.29
CA ASN A 249 -3.91 -17.06 -13.44
C ASN A 249 -2.88 -18.13 -13.09
N ALA A 250 -1.89 -17.84 -12.24
CA ALA A 250 -0.96 -18.84 -11.73
C ALA A 250 -1.71 -20.01 -11.05
N ALA A 251 -2.68 -19.68 -10.20
CA ALA A 251 -3.53 -20.71 -9.58
C ALA A 251 -4.29 -21.58 -10.61
N LYS A 252 -4.85 -20.94 -11.65
CA LYS A 252 -5.57 -21.66 -12.72
C LYS A 252 -4.64 -22.57 -13.53
N GLU A 253 -3.42 -22.11 -13.82
CA GLU A 253 -2.42 -22.90 -14.54
C GLU A 253 -1.96 -24.12 -13.71
N ILE A 254 -1.76 -23.98 -12.41
CA ILE A 254 -1.46 -25.09 -11.51
C ILE A 254 -2.54 -26.17 -11.66
N ILE A 255 -3.81 -25.78 -11.51
CA ILE A 255 -4.95 -26.71 -11.64
C ILE A 255 -4.94 -27.38 -13.03
N ALA A 256 -4.79 -26.59 -14.10
CA ALA A 256 -4.86 -27.09 -15.46
C ALA A 256 -3.75 -28.10 -15.77
N VAL A 257 -2.51 -27.85 -15.32
CA VAL A 257 -1.38 -28.76 -15.52
C VAL A 257 -1.62 -30.10 -14.83
N TYR A 258 -2.05 -30.09 -13.57
CA TYR A 258 -2.26 -31.31 -12.80
C TYR A 258 -3.47 -32.12 -13.33
N GLN A 259 -4.59 -31.46 -13.63
CA GLN A 259 -5.78 -32.11 -14.21
C GLN A 259 -5.48 -32.75 -15.58
N LYS A 260 -4.78 -32.01 -16.46
CA LYS A 260 -4.42 -32.50 -17.80
C LYS A 260 -3.55 -33.75 -17.78
N ASN A 261 -2.70 -33.88 -16.76
CA ASN A 261 -1.81 -35.01 -16.60
C ASN A 261 -2.38 -36.14 -15.70
N GLY A 262 -3.59 -35.98 -15.15
CA GLY A 262 -4.23 -36.95 -14.27
C GLY A 262 -3.45 -37.18 -12.98
N ILE A 263 -2.75 -36.16 -12.49
CA ILE A 263 -1.88 -36.24 -11.29
C ILE A 263 -2.53 -35.44 -10.18
N GLU A 264 -2.62 -36.00 -8.98
CA GLU A 264 -3.02 -35.23 -7.80
C GLU A 264 -1.89 -34.30 -7.35
N PRO A 265 -2.18 -33.03 -7.02
CA PRO A 265 -1.17 -32.09 -6.54
C PRO A 265 -0.56 -32.57 -5.21
N GLU A 266 0.75 -32.52 -5.13
CA GLU A 266 1.47 -32.71 -3.87
C GLU A 266 1.01 -31.68 -2.82
N PRO A 267 1.09 -31.98 -1.51
CA PRO A 267 0.66 -31.05 -0.45
C PRO A 267 1.25 -29.65 -0.58
N GLU A 268 2.54 -29.53 -0.93
CA GLU A 268 3.24 -28.26 -1.17
C GLU A 268 2.65 -27.49 -2.37
N THR A 269 2.27 -28.20 -3.43
CA THR A 269 1.64 -27.58 -4.62
C THR A 269 0.20 -27.14 -4.30
N ALA A 270 -0.53 -27.93 -3.51
CA ALA A 270 -1.86 -27.56 -3.05
C ALA A 270 -1.82 -26.34 -2.09
N GLU A 271 -0.77 -26.20 -1.30
CA GLU A 271 -0.53 -25.02 -0.48
C GLU A 271 -0.23 -23.81 -1.36
N HIS A 272 0.70 -23.94 -2.30
CA HIS A 272 1.03 -22.90 -3.29
C HIS A 272 -0.23 -22.40 -4.01
N LEU A 273 -1.08 -23.28 -4.52
CA LEU A 273 -2.36 -22.92 -5.14
C LEU A 273 -3.25 -22.05 -4.21
N ARG A 274 -3.35 -22.41 -2.93
CA ARG A 274 -4.14 -21.62 -1.97
C ARG A 274 -3.52 -20.24 -1.72
N ASP A 275 -2.20 -20.17 -1.68
CA ASP A 275 -1.46 -18.92 -1.51
C ASP A 275 -1.71 -17.98 -2.67
N GLU A 276 -1.59 -18.43 -3.93
CA GLU A 276 -1.85 -17.64 -5.13
C GLU A 276 -3.25 -17.01 -5.12
N LEU A 277 -4.28 -17.81 -4.78
CA LEU A 277 -5.65 -17.31 -4.65
C LEU A 277 -5.81 -16.30 -3.49
N ARG A 278 -5.07 -16.47 -2.42
CA ARG A 278 -5.04 -15.55 -1.29
C ARG A 278 -4.35 -14.24 -1.68
N HIS A 279 -3.19 -14.30 -2.34
CA HIS A 279 -2.42 -13.14 -2.82
C HIS A 279 -3.26 -12.28 -3.75
N SER A 280 -3.90 -12.88 -4.76
CA SER A 280 -4.82 -12.19 -5.65
C SER A 280 -5.90 -11.42 -4.89
N LYS A 281 -6.55 -12.04 -3.89
CA LYS A 281 -7.57 -11.39 -3.07
C LYS A 281 -7.02 -10.25 -2.21
N MET A 282 -5.84 -10.42 -1.63
CA MET A 282 -5.19 -9.39 -0.80
C MET A 282 -4.86 -8.14 -1.64
N ILE A 283 -4.25 -8.33 -2.81
CA ILE A 283 -3.91 -7.25 -3.74
C ILE A 283 -5.19 -6.55 -4.24
N SER A 284 -6.21 -7.31 -4.66
CA SER A 284 -7.49 -6.76 -5.13
C SER A 284 -8.20 -5.93 -4.06
N ARG A 285 -8.18 -6.35 -2.79
CA ARG A 285 -8.75 -5.59 -1.68
C ARG A 285 -8.02 -4.26 -1.46
N SER A 286 -6.68 -4.28 -1.50
CA SER A 286 -5.86 -3.07 -1.39
C SER A 286 -6.18 -2.06 -2.51
N ILE A 287 -6.33 -2.54 -3.75
CA ILE A 287 -6.72 -1.71 -4.90
C ILE A 287 -8.11 -1.10 -4.69
N ALA A 288 -9.08 -1.92 -4.28
CA ALA A 288 -10.45 -1.45 -4.06
C ALA A 288 -10.54 -0.39 -2.95
N GLN A 289 -9.71 -0.53 -1.92
CA GLN A 289 -9.58 0.43 -0.84
C GLN A 289 -8.97 1.74 -1.32
N GLU A 290 -7.86 1.69 -2.07
CA GLU A 290 -7.21 2.86 -2.64
C GLU A 290 -8.15 3.63 -3.59
N ARG A 291 -8.87 2.92 -4.46
CA ARG A 291 -9.86 3.53 -5.37
C ARG A 291 -10.95 4.26 -4.61
N ARG A 292 -11.50 3.65 -3.53
CA ARG A 292 -12.50 4.31 -2.69
C ARG A 292 -11.97 5.57 -2.03
N SER A 293 -10.76 5.50 -1.50
CA SER A 293 -10.08 6.65 -0.90
C SER A 293 -9.97 7.83 -1.88
N ARG A 294 -9.59 7.57 -3.13
CA ARG A 294 -9.47 8.60 -4.18
C ARG A 294 -10.81 9.16 -4.64
N MET A 295 -11.85 8.33 -4.74
CA MET A 295 -13.19 8.80 -5.05
C MET A 295 -13.71 9.79 -4.00
N LEU A 296 -13.38 9.58 -2.73
CA LEU A 296 -13.76 10.48 -1.65
C LEU A 296 -12.97 11.79 -1.65
N ALA A 297 -11.70 11.74 -2.08
CA ALA A 297 -10.82 12.92 -2.11
C ALA A 297 -11.07 13.86 -3.32
N SER A 298 -11.66 13.37 -4.41
CA SER A 298 -11.88 14.16 -5.62
C SER A 298 -13.36 14.27 -5.93
N HIS A 299 -13.92 15.48 -5.86
CA HIS A 299 -15.30 15.78 -6.29
C HIS A 299 -15.49 15.63 -7.81
N SER A 300 -14.45 15.32 -8.56
CA SER A 300 -14.43 15.19 -10.03
C SER A 300 -13.57 14.01 -10.43
N TYR A 301 -14.13 12.83 -10.47
CA TYR A 301 -13.43 11.63 -10.89
C TYR A 301 -13.76 11.28 -12.35
N ALA A 302 -12.81 11.51 -13.25
CA ALA A 302 -12.89 11.01 -14.62
C ALA A 302 -12.59 9.50 -14.61
N GLY A 303 -13.61 8.67 -14.37
CA GLY A 303 -13.50 7.20 -14.31
C GLY A 303 -13.00 6.50 -15.59
N HIS A 304 -12.69 7.27 -16.64
CA HIS A 304 -12.28 6.75 -17.95
C HIS A 304 -10.79 6.41 -18.06
N SER A 305 -9.92 6.95 -17.22
CA SER A 305 -8.46 6.78 -17.35
C SER A 305 -7.95 5.41 -16.88
N TYR A 306 -8.51 4.86 -15.80
CA TYR A 306 -8.02 3.58 -15.24
C TYR A 306 -8.19 2.39 -16.17
N ALA A 307 -9.35 2.24 -16.81
CA ALA A 307 -9.63 1.10 -17.67
C ALA A 307 -8.65 0.98 -18.85
N GLY A 308 -8.15 2.11 -19.35
CA GLY A 308 -7.11 2.14 -20.38
C GLY A 308 -5.77 1.63 -19.88
N LEU A 309 -5.32 2.15 -18.72
CA LEU A 309 -4.06 1.73 -18.08
C LEU A 309 -4.11 0.27 -17.63
N GLU A 310 -5.22 -0.19 -17.06
CA GLU A 310 -5.41 -1.58 -16.67
C GLU A 310 -5.30 -2.54 -17.85
N ARG A 311 -5.97 -2.24 -18.97
CA ARG A 311 -5.85 -3.04 -20.20
C ARG A 311 -4.41 -3.06 -20.71
N LEU A 312 -3.71 -1.93 -20.64
CA LEU A 312 -2.30 -1.84 -21.04
C LEU A 312 -1.42 -2.72 -20.13
N CYS A 313 -1.57 -2.65 -18.82
CA CYS A 313 -0.81 -3.43 -17.85
C CYS A 313 -1.12 -4.93 -17.97
N LEU A 314 -2.39 -5.31 -18.08
CA LEU A 314 -2.80 -6.70 -18.30
C LEU A 314 -2.20 -7.28 -19.59
N ARG A 315 -2.28 -6.54 -20.70
CA ARG A 315 -1.70 -6.98 -21.96
C ARG A 315 -0.18 -7.14 -21.86
N ALA A 316 0.50 -6.23 -21.19
CA ALA A 316 1.94 -6.32 -20.96
C ALA A 316 2.29 -7.58 -20.16
N MET A 317 1.57 -7.83 -19.06
CA MET A 317 1.76 -9.01 -18.23
C MET A 317 1.48 -10.32 -19.00
N HIS A 318 0.38 -10.41 -19.72
CA HIS A 318 0.07 -11.60 -20.52
C HIS A 318 1.12 -11.88 -21.59
N LEU A 319 1.63 -10.85 -22.28
CA LEU A 319 2.70 -11.01 -23.26
C LEU A 319 4.00 -11.50 -22.61
N TYR A 320 4.34 -10.97 -21.44
CA TYR A 320 5.51 -11.42 -20.69
C TYR A 320 5.36 -12.88 -20.27
N GLN A 321 4.25 -13.25 -19.61
CA GLN A 321 3.98 -14.63 -19.22
C GLN A 321 4.00 -15.58 -20.43
N SER A 322 3.33 -15.23 -21.52
CA SER A 322 3.33 -16.05 -22.76
C SER A 322 4.74 -16.30 -23.29
N ARG A 323 5.65 -15.32 -23.20
CA ARG A 323 7.05 -15.49 -23.60
C ARG A 323 7.80 -16.44 -22.68
N VAL A 324 7.61 -16.33 -21.36
CA VAL A 324 8.19 -17.25 -20.40
C VAL A 324 7.71 -18.69 -20.63
N PHE A 325 6.41 -18.88 -20.87
CA PHE A 325 5.86 -20.18 -21.24
C PHE A 325 6.49 -20.70 -22.54
N SER A 326 6.59 -19.87 -23.59
CA SER A 326 7.16 -20.26 -24.88
C SER A 326 8.61 -20.73 -24.76
N MET A 327 9.41 -20.10 -23.88
CA MET A 327 10.79 -20.54 -23.61
C MET A 327 10.86 -21.97 -23.09
N ALA A 328 9.97 -22.37 -22.20
CA ALA A 328 9.92 -23.73 -21.67
C ALA A 328 9.40 -24.74 -22.71
N TYR A 329 8.48 -24.31 -23.59
CA TYR A 329 7.91 -25.16 -24.63
C TYR A 329 8.84 -25.38 -25.83
N SER A 330 9.79 -24.51 -26.08
CA SER A 330 10.80 -24.68 -27.17
C SER A 330 11.85 -25.75 -26.88
N ASN A 331 11.87 -26.30 -25.66
CA ASN A 331 12.78 -27.36 -25.26
C ASN A 331 12.04 -28.71 -25.18
N ASP A 332 12.74 -29.79 -25.46
CA ASP A 332 12.18 -31.16 -25.40
C ASP A 332 12.06 -31.64 -23.95
N LEU A 333 11.12 -31.08 -23.21
CA LEU A 333 10.88 -31.32 -21.80
C LEU A 333 9.52 -31.96 -21.57
N GLY A 334 9.43 -32.80 -20.57
CA GLY A 334 8.15 -33.32 -20.07
C GLY A 334 7.26 -32.24 -19.46
N ALA A 335 5.94 -32.46 -19.40
CA ALA A 335 4.98 -31.46 -18.93
C ALA A 335 5.29 -30.93 -17.52
N MET A 336 5.65 -31.81 -16.57
CA MET A 336 5.98 -31.44 -15.19
C MET A 336 7.34 -30.69 -15.09
N GLN A 337 8.29 -31.00 -15.97
CA GLN A 337 9.55 -30.28 -16.06
C GLN A 337 9.32 -28.85 -16.56
N ARG A 338 8.49 -28.69 -17.63
CA ARG A 338 8.10 -27.36 -18.13
C ARG A 338 7.41 -26.54 -17.05
N TYR A 339 6.46 -27.16 -16.35
CA TYR A 339 5.77 -26.52 -15.22
C TYR A 339 6.78 -26.05 -14.15
N SER A 340 7.69 -26.92 -13.72
CA SER A 340 8.69 -26.58 -12.72
C SER A 340 9.59 -25.40 -13.12
N ILE A 341 10.03 -25.36 -14.41
CA ILE A 341 10.86 -24.27 -14.94
C ILE A 341 10.07 -22.96 -14.98
N VAL A 342 8.85 -22.99 -15.55
CA VAL A 342 8.02 -21.78 -15.68
C VAL A 342 7.73 -21.20 -14.31
N SER A 343 7.27 -22.04 -13.35
CA SER A 343 7.00 -21.61 -12.00
C SER A 343 8.24 -21.05 -11.32
N PHE A 344 9.41 -21.71 -11.42
CA PHE A 344 10.66 -21.20 -10.88
C PHE A 344 11.01 -19.79 -11.42
N LEU A 345 10.89 -19.58 -12.72
CA LEU A 345 11.20 -18.28 -13.34
C LEU A 345 10.23 -17.20 -12.89
N LEU A 346 8.92 -17.50 -12.91
CA LEU A 346 7.87 -16.54 -12.52
C LEU A 346 7.96 -16.21 -11.03
N GLU A 347 8.06 -17.20 -10.13
CA GLU A 347 8.20 -17.00 -8.69
C GLU A 347 9.46 -16.19 -8.32
N THR A 348 10.58 -16.49 -9.00
CA THR A 348 11.82 -15.73 -8.80
C THR A 348 11.64 -14.27 -9.21
N ARG A 349 10.92 -14.00 -10.31
CA ARG A 349 10.59 -12.64 -10.76
C ARG A 349 9.64 -11.95 -9.81
N VAL A 350 8.56 -12.60 -9.40
CA VAL A 350 7.57 -12.10 -8.44
C VAL A 350 8.25 -11.72 -7.13
N LEU A 351 9.06 -12.60 -6.56
CA LEU A 351 9.79 -12.33 -5.31
C LEU A 351 10.67 -11.07 -5.43
N ARG A 352 11.46 -10.92 -6.52
CA ARG A 352 12.31 -9.74 -6.76
C ARG A 352 11.47 -8.48 -6.91
N HIS A 353 10.39 -8.57 -7.69
CA HIS A 353 9.53 -7.44 -8.00
C HIS A 353 8.74 -6.99 -6.76
N TYR A 354 8.14 -7.91 -6.01
CA TYR A 354 7.41 -7.59 -4.78
C TYR A 354 8.34 -7.03 -3.70
N LYS A 355 9.56 -7.54 -3.57
CA LYS A 355 10.58 -6.95 -2.70
C LYS A 355 10.88 -5.50 -3.08
N SER A 356 11.07 -5.21 -4.36
CA SER A 356 11.29 -3.85 -4.85
C SER A 356 10.06 -2.96 -4.59
N LEU A 357 8.87 -3.39 -5.00
CA LEU A 357 7.63 -2.64 -4.81
C LEU A 357 7.27 -2.43 -3.33
N SER A 358 7.47 -3.42 -2.47
CA SER A 358 7.18 -3.28 -1.04
C SER A 358 8.04 -2.21 -0.37
N SER A 359 9.19 -1.88 -0.93
CA SER A 359 10.08 -0.81 -0.48
C SER A 359 9.95 0.49 -1.29
N SER A 360 9.46 0.48 -2.52
CA SER A 360 9.48 1.61 -3.47
C SER A 360 8.12 2.12 -3.95
N THR A 361 6.99 1.41 -3.77
CA THR A 361 5.69 1.93 -4.23
C THR A 361 5.17 3.11 -3.39
N ALA A 362 4.56 4.09 -4.04
CA ALA A 362 3.89 5.22 -3.38
C ALA A 362 2.64 4.81 -2.58
N HIS A 363 2.11 3.61 -2.83
CA HIS A 363 0.90 3.10 -2.18
C HIS A 363 1.22 2.34 -0.91
N ILE A 364 1.07 2.98 0.24
CA ILE A 364 1.40 2.40 1.56
C ILE A 364 0.64 1.09 1.79
N GLY A 365 -0.66 1.05 1.51
CA GLY A 365 -1.49 -0.16 1.65
C GLY A 365 -1.02 -1.30 0.75
N LEU A 366 -0.73 -1.05 -0.52
CA LEU A 366 -0.17 -2.04 -1.44
C LEU A 366 1.21 -2.51 -0.98
N SER A 367 2.08 -1.58 -0.57
CA SER A 367 3.40 -1.89 -0.02
C SER A 367 3.32 -2.85 1.17
N HIS A 368 2.39 -2.60 2.09
CA HIS A 368 2.16 -3.49 3.24
C HIS A 368 1.68 -4.89 2.81
N VAL A 369 0.71 -4.95 1.91
CA VAL A 369 0.20 -6.22 1.37
C VAL A 369 1.31 -7.02 0.69
N LEU A 370 2.10 -6.39 -0.19
CA LEU A 370 3.21 -7.07 -0.86
C LEU A 370 4.28 -7.58 0.12
N ALA A 371 4.58 -6.82 1.17
CA ALA A 371 5.50 -7.27 2.20
C ALA A 371 4.97 -8.48 3.00
N THR A 372 3.66 -8.57 3.20
CA THR A 372 3.04 -9.72 3.86
C THR A 372 3.15 -10.98 2.99
N ILE A 373 3.01 -10.84 1.66
CA ILE A 373 3.12 -11.94 0.70
C ILE A 373 4.56 -12.45 0.57
N LEU A 374 5.57 -11.60 0.77
CA LEU A 374 6.98 -11.95 0.50
C LEU A 374 7.50 -13.22 1.19
N GLU A 375 6.97 -13.61 2.35
CA GLU A 375 7.43 -14.83 3.03
C GLU A 375 6.93 -16.09 2.31
N ASP A 376 5.72 -16.03 1.77
CA ASP A 376 5.18 -17.12 0.97
C ASP A 376 5.96 -17.25 -0.34
N GLU A 377 6.26 -16.13 -1.02
CA GLU A 377 7.06 -16.11 -2.24
C GLU A 377 8.46 -16.70 -2.02
N ARG A 378 9.09 -16.41 -0.88
CA ARG A 378 10.37 -17.04 -0.50
C ARG A 378 10.24 -18.55 -0.33
N ARG A 379 9.12 -19.02 0.20
CA ARG A 379 8.82 -20.46 0.36
C ARG A 379 8.62 -21.11 -1.01
N HIS A 380 7.86 -20.49 -1.90
CA HIS A 380 7.62 -20.95 -3.28
C HIS A 380 8.94 -21.08 -4.05
N VAL A 381 9.76 -20.02 -4.07
CA VAL A 381 11.09 -20.04 -4.72
C VAL A 381 11.96 -21.15 -4.16
N ARG A 382 12.01 -21.35 -2.83
CA ARG A 382 12.78 -22.45 -2.22
C ARG A 382 12.29 -23.83 -2.67
N SER A 383 10.97 -24.05 -2.73
CA SER A 383 10.38 -25.29 -3.18
C SER A 383 10.73 -25.58 -4.65
N PHE A 384 10.52 -24.60 -5.54
CA PHE A 384 10.88 -24.76 -6.95
C PHE A 384 12.37 -24.89 -7.19
N THR A 385 13.23 -24.21 -6.41
CA THR A 385 14.69 -24.40 -6.48
C THR A 385 15.07 -25.85 -6.20
N LYS A 386 14.47 -26.50 -5.19
CA LYS A 386 14.71 -27.92 -4.91
C LYS A 386 14.28 -28.82 -6.07
N LYS A 387 13.08 -28.57 -6.63
CA LYS A 387 12.55 -29.33 -7.77
C LYS A 387 13.46 -29.17 -9.01
N ILE A 388 13.87 -27.96 -9.31
CA ILE A 388 14.77 -27.64 -10.44
C ILE A 388 16.12 -28.32 -10.28
N ASN A 389 16.77 -28.23 -9.12
CA ASN A 389 18.07 -28.85 -8.88
C ASN A 389 18.02 -30.39 -8.98
N ALA A 390 16.89 -31.00 -8.61
CA ALA A 390 16.69 -32.43 -8.76
C ALA A 390 16.43 -32.87 -10.21
N GLN A 391 15.80 -32.03 -11.01
CA GLN A 391 15.34 -32.36 -12.37
C GLN A 391 16.35 -31.93 -13.46
N PHE A 392 17.14 -30.90 -13.20
CA PHE A 392 18.02 -30.25 -14.17
C PHE A 392 19.45 -30.08 -13.63
N PRO A 393 20.33 -31.04 -13.86
CA PRO A 393 21.74 -30.93 -13.44
C PRO A 393 22.54 -29.92 -14.29
N ASP A 394 22.05 -29.53 -15.47
CA ASP A 394 22.73 -28.54 -16.34
C ASP A 394 22.45 -27.12 -15.90
N ILE A 395 23.39 -26.57 -15.15
CA ILE A 395 23.31 -25.20 -14.63
C ILE A 395 23.43 -24.14 -15.76
N LEU A 396 24.07 -24.45 -16.89
CA LEU A 396 24.18 -23.50 -18.00
C LEU A 396 22.87 -23.31 -18.73
N PHE A 397 22.10 -24.39 -18.87
CA PHE A 397 20.76 -24.31 -19.39
C PHE A 397 19.85 -23.41 -18.54
N LEU A 398 19.83 -23.59 -17.23
CA LEU A 398 19.05 -22.75 -16.33
C LEU A 398 19.47 -21.28 -16.36
N ARG A 399 20.79 -21.00 -16.39
CA ARG A 399 21.31 -19.63 -16.53
C ARG A 399 20.84 -18.96 -17.82
N SER A 400 20.81 -19.71 -18.92
CA SER A 400 20.31 -19.21 -20.20
C SER A 400 18.84 -18.84 -20.12
N LEU A 401 18.00 -19.65 -19.48
CA LEU A 401 16.58 -19.36 -19.29
C LEU A 401 16.35 -18.13 -18.39
N ILE A 402 17.09 -18.01 -17.30
CA ILE A 402 17.03 -16.84 -16.41
C ILE A 402 17.40 -15.56 -17.18
N ALA A 403 18.49 -15.60 -17.97
CA ALA A 403 18.90 -14.44 -18.76
C ALA A 403 17.87 -14.04 -19.83
N GLN A 404 17.22 -15.02 -20.47
CA GLN A 404 16.14 -14.77 -21.42
C GLN A 404 14.91 -14.17 -20.72
N GLU A 405 14.54 -14.68 -19.56
CA GLU A 405 13.44 -14.16 -18.75
C GLU A 405 13.71 -12.69 -18.34
N GLU A 406 14.92 -12.39 -17.85
CA GLU A 406 15.31 -11.04 -17.48
C GLU A 406 15.21 -10.06 -18.66
N ASN A 407 15.63 -10.49 -19.86
CA ASN A 407 15.48 -9.68 -21.08
C ASN A 407 14.01 -9.45 -21.45
N HIS A 408 13.15 -10.47 -21.32
CA HIS A 408 11.71 -10.31 -21.56
C HIS A 408 11.05 -9.35 -20.58
N TRP A 409 11.41 -9.42 -19.31
CA TRP A 409 10.94 -8.49 -18.29
C TRP A 409 11.37 -7.05 -18.61
N GLU A 410 12.65 -6.84 -18.92
CA GLU A 410 13.19 -5.52 -19.25
C GLU A 410 12.51 -4.92 -20.50
N GLN A 411 12.30 -5.71 -21.55
CA GLN A 411 11.60 -5.27 -22.76
C GLN A 411 10.14 -4.90 -22.47
N MET A 412 9.45 -5.69 -21.66
CA MET A 412 8.07 -5.44 -21.25
C MET A 412 7.96 -4.15 -20.46
N THR A 413 8.77 -3.96 -19.42
CA THR A 413 8.74 -2.77 -18.56
C THR A 413 9.11 -1.50 -19.33
N LYS A 414 10.15 -1.52 -20.17
CA LYS A 414 10.49 -0.39 -21.08
C LYS A 414 9.34 -0.03 -22.02
N SER A 415 8.69 -1.02 -22.60
CA SER A 415 7.52 -0.81 -23.47
C SER A 415 6.34 -0.21 -22.70
N LEU A 416 6.10 -0.66 -21.49
CA LEU A 416 5.02 -0.17 -20.64
C LEU A 416 5.26 1.30 -20.23
N ILE A 417 6.46 1.64 -19.77
CA ILE A 417 6.85 3.04 -19.46
C ILE A 417 6.59 3.96 -20.68
N LYS A 418 7.12 3.56 -21.85
CA LYS A 418 6.97 4.35 -23.07
C LYS A 418 5.52 4.58 -23.48
N ARG A 419 4.65 3.59 -23.25
CA ARG A 419 3.23 3.68 -23.61
C ARG A 419 2.40 4.44 -22.57
N SER A 420 2.69 4.29 -21.29
CA SER A 420 2.00 4.99 -20.21
C SER A 420 2.29 6.49 -20.20
N ALA A 421 3.48 6.91 -20.66
CA ALA A 421 3.86 8.31 -20.80
C ALA A 421 3.15 9.04 -21.96
N ARG A 422 2.58 8.31 -22.94
CA ARG A 422 1.79 8.92 -24.02
C ARG A 422 0.42 9.27 -23.44
N LYS A 423 0.11 10.56 -23.31
CA LYS A 423 -1.25 11.03 -22.97
C LYS A 423 -2.27 10.31 -23.86
N PRO A 424 -3.42 9.91 -23.34
CA PRO A 424 -4.50 9.34 -24.16
C PRO A 424 -5.14 10.48 -25.00
N GLU A 425 -4.43 10.93 -26.00
CA GLU A 425 -5.04 11.63 -27.13
C GLU A 425 -5.71 10.59 -27.96
N ILE A 426 -6.91 10.42 -28.12
CA ILE A 426 -7.59 9.50 -29.07
C ILE A 426 -8.02 8.16 -28.46
N ALA A 427 -8.94 8.20 -27.47
CA ALA A 427 -9.87 7.08 -27.31
C ALA A 427 -11.33 7.50 -27.64
N GLY A 428 -11.53 8.73 -28.11
CA GLY A 428 -12.85 9.28 -28.42
C GLY A 428 -13.27 9.18 -29.90
N GLN A 429 -12.35 8.89 -30.83
CA GLN A 429 -12.68 8.93 -32.26
C GLN A 429 -12.84 7.58 -32.96
N GLU A 430 -12.30 6.49 -32.39
CA GLU A 430 -12.46 5.16 -33.04
C GLU A 430 -13.74 4.40 -32.62
N SER A 431 -14.43 4.78 -31.53
CA SER A 431 -15.66 4.08 -31.13
C SER A 431 -16.92 4.59 -31.83
N GLN A 432 -16.93 5.76 -32.43
CA GLN A 432 -18.07 6.24 -33.21
C GLN A 432 -18.07 5.76 -34.69
N ALA A 433 -16.89 5.51 -35.26
CA ALA A 433 -16.78 5.09 -36.66
C ALA A 433 -17.12 3.62 -36.90
N SER A 434 -17.13 2.77 -35.87
CA SER A 434 -17.47 1.34 -36.01
C SER A 434 -18.94 1.03 -35.71
N TYR A 435 -19.69 1.95 -35.10
CA TYR A 435 -21.13 1.74 -34.85
C TYR A 435 -22.04 2.14 -36.01
N GLU A 436 -21.55 3.00 -36.93
CA GLU A 436 -22.35 3.44 -38.09
C GLU A 436 -22.24 2.54 -39.31
N LYS A 437 -21.37 1.52 -39.33
CA LYS A 437 -21.21 0.58 -40.46
C LYS A 437 -21.84 -0.79 -40.27
N GLY A 438 -22.64 -0.99 -39.21
CA GLY A 438 -23.26 -2.27 -38.88
C GLY A 438 -24.76 -2.37 -39.13
N PHE A 439 -25.42 -1.30 -39.64
CA PHE A 439 -26.83 -1.33 -40.02
C PHE A 439 -27.00 -0.57 -41.34
N ALA A 440 -26.68 -1.21 -42.43
CA ALA A 440 -27.22 -0.92 -43.77
C ALA A 440 -27.27 -2.21 -44.57
#